data_33950fdcb21ff974b26217405e7a0994
#
_entry.id   33950fdcb21ff974b26217405e7a0994
#
_cell.length_a   1.000
_cell.length_b   1.000
_cell.length_c   1.000
_cell.angle_alpha   90.00
_cell.angle_beta   90.00
_cell.angle_gamma   90.00
#
_symmetry.space_group_name_H-M   'P 1'
#
loop_
_entity.id
_entity.type
_entity.pdbx_description
1 polymer ?
#
loop_
_entity_poly.entity_id
_entity_poly.type
_entity_poly.pdbx_seq_one_letter_code
_entity_poly.pdbx_strand_id
1 'polypeptide(L)'
;MNTLVTLDQMTVPGHLDGSRGRNRASSRSQLAAIDDRSAVLAWLARYPNSPATLATYRKETERLLLWCVLQHGAALSDLTHEDLLLYQRFLGDPQPAERWIMAPGQKPGRNSPRWRPFAGPLGPSSLRQALSILNAMFSWLVEAGYLAGNPLALSRRKRRQTAPRVSRFLPEEHWNLVKAGIEAMPVSSERERL
;
A
#
# COMPACT_ATOMS: atom_id res chain seq x y z
N MET A 1 6.07 -2.06 26.63
CA MET A 1 4.97 -1.64 25.72
C MET A 1 5.59 -1.25 24.38
N ASN A 2 5.38 -2.04 23.32
CA ASN A 2 5.88 -1.65 21.99
C ASN A 2 5.04 -0.49 21.44
N THR A 3 5.65 0.70 21.40
CA THR A 3 5.03 1.91 20.87
C THR A 3 4.97 1.83 19.36
N LEU A 4 3.87 2.29 18.76
CA LEU A 4 3.78 2.47 17.32
C LEU A 4 4.75 3.56 16.88
N VAL A 5 5.67 3.20 15.99
CA VAL A 5 6.70 4.08 15.44
C VAL A 5 6.71 3.97 13.92
N THR A 6 7.28 4.97 13.25
CA THR A 6 7.45 4.93 11.80
C THR A 6 8.47 3.87 11.37
N LEU A 7 8.41 3.46 10.10
CA LEU A 7 9.34 2.48 9.54
C LEU A 7 10.81 2.83 9.79
N ASP A 8 11.16 4.11 9.78
CA ASP A 8 12.54 4.58 9.98
C ASP A 8 13.02 4.40 11.43
N GLN A 9 12.09 4.46 12.39
CA GLN A 9 12.36 4.33 13.83
C GLN A 9 12.06 2.93 14.37
N MET A 10 11.53 2.03 13.53
CA MET A 10 11.12 0.70 13.95
C MET A 10 12.34 -0.14 14.32
N THR A 11 12.37 -0.60 15.56
CA THR A 11 13.28 -1.67 16.01
C THR A 11 12.50 -2.97 16.02
N VAL A 12 12.90 -3.92 15.17
CA VAL A 12 12.27 -5.22 15.08
C VAL A 12 13.00 -6.19 15.98
N PRO A 13 12.32 -6.94 16.86
CA PRO A 13 12.96 -7.99 17.65
C PRO A 13 13.61 -9.05 16.74
N GLY A 14 14.80 -9.57 17.10
CA GLY A 14 15.56 -10.47 16.24
C GLY A 14 14.84 -11.76 15.82
N HIS A 15 13.86 -12.21 16.62
CA HIS A 15 13.02 -13.36 16.24
C HIS A 15 11.88 -13.02 15.26
N LEU A 16 11.63 -11.71 15.00
CA LEU A 16 10.61 -11.21 14.06
C LEU A 16 11.22 -10.39 12.92
N ASP A 17 12.55 -10.30 12.83
CA ASP A 17 13.24 -9.50 11.83
C ASP A 17 13.28 -10.12 10.44
N GLY A 18 12.94 -11.40 10.33
CA GLY A 18 12.90 -12.14 9.08
C GLY A 18 14.27 -12.59 8.55
N SER A 19 15.36 -12.40 9.31
CA SER A 19 16.68 -12.90 8.93
C SER A 19 16.70 -14.43 8.73
N ARG A 20 15.80 -15.15 9.39
CA ARG A 20 15.58 -16.60 9.32
C ARG A 20 14.16 -16.97 8.88
N GLY A 21 13.49 -16.10 8.14
CA GLY A 21 12.11 -16.34 7.71
C GLY A 21 11.97 -17.58 6.82
N ARG A 22 10.89 -18.34 6.99
CA ARG A 22 10.62 -19.60 6.27
C ARG A 22 10.47 -19.43 4.76
N ASN A 23 10.01 -18.26 4.32
CA ASN A 23 9.81 -17.92 2.91
C ASN A 23 11.03 -17.18 2.34
N ARG A 24 12.19 -17.24 3.00
CA ARG A 24 13.46 -16.74 2.42
C ARG A 24 13.90 -17.65 1.27
N ALA A 25 14.36 -17.02 0.19
CA ALA A 25 14.93 -17.80 -0.91
C ALA A 25 16.25 -18.46 -0.48
N SER A 26 16.46 -19.69 -0.91
CA SER A 26 17.72 -20.43 -0.70
C SER A 26 18.83 -20.00 -1.65
N SER A 27 18.47 -19.33 -2.77
CA SER A 27 19.41 -18.79 -3.74
C SER A 27 20.03 -17.48 -3.24
N ARG A 28 21.15 -17.09 -3.90
CA ARG A 28 21.80 -15.80 -3.57
C ARG A 28 20.89 -14.63 -3.91
N SER A 29 20.51 -13.86 -2.90
CA SER A 29 19.76 -12.61 -3.09
C SER A 29 20.60 -11.57 -3.84
N GLN A 30 19.94 -10.79 -4.70
CA GLN A 30 20.53 -9.60 -5.34
C GLN A 30 20.52 -8.38 -4.39
N LEU A 31 19.87 -8.50 -3.22
CA LEU A 31 19.81 -7.45 -2.21
C LEU A 31 20.85 -7.67 -1.12
N ALA A 32 21.46 -6.58 -0.65
CA ALA A 32 22.28 -6.57 0.55
C ALA A 32 21.45 -6.63 1.85
N ALA A 33 20.13 -6.72 1.74
CA ALA A 33 19.20 -6.74 2.87
C ALA A 33 19.37 -8.02 3.70
N ILE A 34 19.64 -7.84 4.98
CA ILE A 34 19.82 -8.95 5.94
C ILE A 34 18.50 -9.31 6.65
N ASP A 35 17.56 -8.38 6.72
CA ASP A 35 16.27 -8.49 7.39
C ASP A 35 15.12 -7.94 6.54
N ASP A 36 13.88 -8.20 6.97
CA ASP A 36 12.68 -7.80 6.24
C ASP A 36 12.52 -6.28 6.13
N ARG A 37 12.89 -5.54 7.18
CA ARG A 37 12.84 -4.08 7.18
C ARG A 37 13.78 -3.50 6.12
N SER A 38 15.02 -3.96 6.07
CA SER A 38 16.00 -3.50 5.08
C SER A 38 15.61 -3.89 3.65
N ALA A 39 14.98 -5.05 3.45
CA ALA A 39 14.44 -5.46 2.16
C ALA A 39 13.28 -4.55 1.68
N VAL A 40 12.37 -4.19 2.58
CA VAL A 40 11.30 -3.23 2.28
C VAL A 40 11.86 -1.85 1.97
N LEU A 41 12.86 -1.38 2.71
CA LEU A 41 13.51 -0.10 2.43
C LEU A 41 14.21 -0.10 1.05
N ALA A 42 14.85 -1.21 0.66
CA ALA A 42 15.44 -1.37 -0.67
C ALA A 42 14.38 -1.30 -1.78
N TRP A 43 13.20 -1.90 -1.57
CA TRP A 43 12.09 -1.77 -2.51
C TRP A 43 11.59 -0.33 -2.63
N LEU A 44 11.44 0.39 -1.52
CA LEU A 44 11.01 1.79 -1.50
C LEU A 44 12.02 2.74 -2.16
N ALA A 45 13.31 2.45 -2.07
CA ALA A 45 14.37 3.24 -2.69
C ALA A 45 14.30 3.30 -4.22
N ARG A 46 13.48 2.47 -4.87
CA ARG A 46 13.22 2.50 -6.32
C ARG A 46 12.42 3.72 -6.79
N TYR A 47 11.82 4.48 -5.89
CA TYR A 47 10.89 5.58 -6.21
C TYR A 47 11.40 6.97 -5.79
N PRO A 48 12.66 7.34 -6.06
CA PRO A 48 13.24 8.61 -5.58
C PRO A 48 12.57 9.81 -6.24
N ASN A 49 12.15 9.67 -7.49
CA ASN A 49 11.58 10.75 -8.30
C ASN A 49 10.04 10.83 -8.25
N SER A 50 9.41 10.07 -7.34
CA SER A 50 7.94 10.02 -7.22
C SER A 50 7.51 10.14 -5.75
N PRO A 51 7.60 11.33 -5.12
CA PRO A 51 7.33 11.50 -3.70
C PRO A 51 5.95 11.02 -3.26
N ALA A 52 4.91 11.25 -4.06
CA ALA A 52 3.54 10.82 -3.76
C ALA A 52 3.40 9.28 -3.79
N THR A 53 4.04 8.64 -4.77
CA THR A 53 4.10 7.17 -4.87
C THR A 53 4.86 6.59 -3.68
N LEU A 54 6.03 7.14 -3.39
CA LEU A 54 6.87 6.73 -2.25
C LEU A 54 6.10 6.84 -0.93
N ALA A 55 5.42 7.97 -0.69
CA ALA A 55 4.63 8.17 0.52
C ALA A 55 3.50 7.14 0.65
N THR A 56 2.81 6.84 -0.46
CA THR A 56 1.73 5.86 -0.48
C THR A 56 2.26 4.43 -0.24
N TYR A 57 3.35 4.05 -0.90
CA TYR A 57 3.96 2.74 -0.77
C TYR A 57 4.54 2.53 0.62
N ARG A 58 5.24 3.52 1.15
CA ARG A 58 5.76 3.52 2.52
C ARG A 58 4.64 3.33 3.55
N LYS A 59 3.53 4.01 3.38
CA LYS A 59 2.37 3.89 4.27
C LYS A 59 1.84 2.45 4.33
N GLU A 60 1.66 1.79 3.20
CA GLU A 60 1.10 0.44 3.17
C GLU A 60 2.10 -0.62 3.66
N THR A 61 3.38 -0.49 3.33
CA THR A 61 4.43 -1.39 3.84
C THR A 61 4.67 -1.23 5.33
N GLU A 62 4.61 0.02 5.82
CA GLU A 62 4.72 0.32 7.25
C GLU A 62 3.57 -0.30 8.05
N ARG A 63 2.33 -0.21 7.55
CA ARG A 63 1.16 -0.86 8.15
C ARG A 63 1.34 -2.37 8.26
N LEU A 64 1.83 -3.00 7.20
CA LEU A 64 2.06 -4.44 7.20
C LEU A 64 3.15 -4.83 8.20
N LEU A 65 4.30 -4.16 8.19
CA LEU A 65 5.40 -4.47 9.13
C LEU A 65 5.00 -4.23 10.59
N LEU A 66 4.28 -3.14 10.87
CA LEU A 66 3.74 -2.88 12.22
C LEU A 66 2.77 -3.98 12.64
N TRP A 67 1.89 -4.41 11.75
CA TRP A 67 0.96 -5.50 12.04
C TRP A 67 1.69 -6.81 12.29
N CYS A 68 2.68 -7.16 11.46
CA CYS A 68 3.52 -8.34 11.64
C CYS A 68 4.12 -8.39 13.04
N VAL A 69 4.78 -7.30 13.44
CA VAL A 69 5.55 -7.26 14.69
C VAL A 69 4.66 -7.10 15.93
N LEU A 70 3.62 -6.26 15.84
CA LEU A 70 2.85 -5.82 17.02
C LEU A 70 1.53 -6.56 17.23
N GLN A 71 0.99 -7.16 16.20
CA GLN A 71 -0.33 -7.79 16.23
C GLN A 71 -0.27 -9.29 15.92
N HIS A 72 0.44 -9.65 14.86
CA HIS A 72 0.49 -11.01 14.37
C HIS A 72 1.58 -11.86 15.06
N GLY A 73 2.72 -11.26 15.36
CA GLY A 73 3.83 -11.93 16.02
C GLY A 73 4.63 -12.84 15.08
N ALA A 74 4.70 -12.50 13.76
CA ALA A 74 5.49 -13.22 12.77
C ALA A 74 6.27 -12.24 11.90
N ALA A 75 7.43 -12.67 11.37
CA ALA A 75 8.19 -11.89 10.41
C ALA A 75 7.44 -11.77 9.07
N LEU A 76 7.72 -10.70 8.29
CA LEU A 76 7.13 -10.55 6.95
C LEU A 76 7.49 -11.74 6.05
N SER A 77 8.71 -12.23 6.14
CA SER A 77 9.19 -13.40 5.40
C SER A 77 8.71 -14.76 5.96
N ASP A 78 7.88 -14.75 7.00
CA ASP A 78 7.17 -15.93 7.49
C ASP A 78 5.70 -15.98 7.05
N LEU A 79 5.18 -14.87 6.52
CA LEU A 79 3.76 -14.76 6.19
C LEU A 79 3.33 -15.78 5.15
N THR A 80 2.24 -16.45 5.45
CA THR A 80 1.51 -17.34 4.55
C THR A 80 0.39 -16.59 3.83
N HIS A 81 -0.28 -17.28 2.92
CA HIS A 81 -1.48 -16.75 2.28
C HIS A 81 -2.60 -16.49 3.29
N GLU A 82 -2.79 -17.39 4.23
CA GLU A 82 -3.80 -17.33 5.30
C GLU A 82 -3.57 -16.12 6.20
N ASP A 83 -2.32 -15.82 6.54
CA ASP A 83 -1.96 -14.63 7.32
C ASP A 83 -2.35 -13.36 6.60
N LEU A 84 -2.18 -13.31 5.28
CA LEU A 84 -2.59 -12.15 4.49
C LEU A 84 -4.12 -12.04 4.34
N LEU A 85 -4.88 -13.13 4.44
CA LEU A 85 -6.33 -13.05 4.60
C LEU A 85 -6.72 -12.45 5.96
N LEU A 86 -6.01 -12.78 7.04
CA LEU A 86 -6.19 -12.15 8.35
C LEU A 86 -5.83 -10.67 8.30
N TYR A 87 -4.70 -10.33 7.66
CA TYR A 87 -4.30 -8.93 7.46
C TYR A 87 -5.34 -8.13 6.65
N GLN A 88 -5.91 -8.74 5.61
CA GLN A 88 -6.98 -8.11 4.83
C GLN A 88 -8.20 -7.77 5.69
N ARG A 89 -8.62 -8.67 6.59
CA ARG A 89 -9.70 -8.40 7.55
C ARG A 89 -9.31 -7.27 8.50
N PHE A 90 -8.09 -7.31 9.02
CA PHE A 90 -7.55 -6.26 9.88
C PHE A 90 -7.54 -4.88 9.20
N LEU A 91 -7.20 -4.78 7.92
CA LEU A 91 -7.28 -3.51 7.17
C LEU A 91 -8.70 -2.94 7.12
N GLY A 92 -9.72 -3.81 7.04
CA GLY A 92 -11.13 -3.42 7.05
C GLY A 92 -11.67 -3.06 8.43
N ASP A 93 -11.03 -3.57 9.50
CA ASP A 93 -11.40 -3.30 10.90
C ASP A 93 -10.15 -3.43 11.80
N PRO A 94 -9.31 -2.37 11.90
CA PRO A 94 -8.10 -2.40 12.70
C PRO A 94 -8.39 -2.39 14.19
N GLN A 95 -8.36 -3.56 14.83
CA GLN A 95 -8.60 -3.73 16.28
C GLN A 95 -7.29 -4.05 17.03
N PRO A 96 -7.13 -3.59 18.28
CA PRO A 96 -8.00 -2.63 19.00
C PRO A 96 -7.88 -1.21 18.43
N ALA A 97 -9.02 -0.52 18.25
CA ALA A 97 -9.09 0.75 17.53
C ALA A 97 -8.20 1.85 18.14
N GLU A 98 -8.16 1.97 19.46
CA GLU A 98 -7.35 2.98 20.18
C GLU A 98 -5.85 2.82 19.92
N ARG A 99 -5.41 1.62 19.57
CA ARG A 99 -4.02 1.35 19.24
C ARG A 99 -3.71 1.72 17.79
N TRP A 100 -4.60 1.46 16.86
CA TRP A 100 -4.33 1.50 15.43
C TRP A 100 -4.89 2.72 14.72
N ILE A 101 -5.97 3.32 15.24
CA ILE A 101 -6.70 4.40 14.59
C ILE A 101 -6.45 5.72 15.34
N MET A 102 -6.17 6.78 14.58
CA MET A 102 -6.04 8.13 15.13
C MET A 102 -7.37 8.59 15.73
N ALA A 103 -7.32 9.30 16.86
CA ALA A 103 -8.50 9.90 17.45
C ALA A 103 -9.14 10.90 16.45
N PRO A 104 -10.49 10.99 16.41
CA PRO A 104 -11.18 11.89 15.52
C PRO A 104 -10.71 13.34 15.64
N GLY A 105 -10.55 14.02 14.49
CA GLY A 105 -10.10 15.42 14.44
C GLY A 105 -8.61 15.63 14.70
N GLN A 106 -7.85 14.61 15.06
CA GLN A 106 -6.41 14.71 15.29
C GLN A 106 -5.62 14.33 14.04
N LYS A 107 -4.60 15.14 13.72
CA LYS A 107 -3.60 14.86 12.67
C LYS A 107 -2.20 15.05 13.22
N PRO A 108 -1.76 14.22 14.18
CA PRO A 108 -0.44 14.35 14.75
C PRO A 108 0.63 14.09 13.68
N GLY A 109 1.77 14.79 13.81
CA GLY A 109 2.94 14.52 12.98
C GLY A 109 3.40 13.06 13.15
N ARG A 110 4.08 12.51 12.13
CA ARG A 110 4.54 11.10 12.12
C ARG A 110 5.44 10.72 13.30
N ASN A 111 6.18 11.68 13.85
CA ASN A 111 7.07 11.47 15.00
C ASN A 111 6.37 11.66 16.36
N SER A 112 5.07 11.91 16.36
CA SER A 112 4.31 12.10 17.60
C SER A 112 3.97 10.77 18.24
N PRO A 113 4.03 10.63 19.57
CA PRO A 113 3.54 9.43 20.28
C PRO A 113 2.04 9.14 20.06
N ARG A 114 1.29 10.16 19.64
CA ARG A 114 -0.14 10.04 19.30
C ARG A 114 -0.38 9.58 17.86
N TRP A 115 0.67 9.48 17.04
CA TRP A 115 0.53 9.03 15.67
C TRP A 115 0.01 7.59 15.62
N ARG A 116 -0.88 7.32 14.68
CA ARG A 116 -1.41 5.99 14.38
C ARG A 116 -1.41 5.79 12.86
N PRO A 117 -1.23 4.55 12.39
CA PRO A 117 -1.13 4.28 10.95
C PRO A 117 -2.45 4.37 10.20
N PHE A 118 -3.59 4.41 10.90
CA PHE A 118 -4.91 4.51 10.28
C PHE A 118 -5.65 5.78 10.73
N ALA A 119 -6.36 6.40 9.79
CA ALA A 119 -7.37 7.42 10.08
C ALA A 119 -8.75 6.78 10.36
N GLY A 120 -8.93 5.53 10.00
CA GLY A 120 -10.12 4.72 10.15
C GLY A 120 -10.00 3.41 9.37
N PRO A 121 -11.00 2.52 9.44
CA PRO A 121 -11.09 1.32 8.63
C PRO A 121 -10.96 1.61 7.13
N LEU A 122 -10.34 0.72 6.36
CA LEU A 122 -10.21 0.90 4.92
C LEU A 122 -11.48 0.47 4.20
N GLY A 123 -12.02 1.37 3.37
CA GLY A 123 -13.08 1.00 2.42
C GLY A 123 -12.59 0.07 1.30
N PRO A 124 -13.52 -0.56 0.54
CA PRO A 124 -13.16 -1.60 -0.45
C PRO A 124 -12.16 -1.18 -1.51
N SER A 125 -12.19 0.09 -1.97
CA SER A 125 -11.25 0.62 -2.97
C SER A 125 -9.84 0.78 -2.39
N SER A 126 -9.73 1.36 -1.17
CA SER A 126 -8.45 1.55 -0.47
C SER A 126 -7.82 0.21 -0.09
N LEU A 127 -8.64 -0.77 0.32
CA LEU A 127 -8.19 -2.11 0.62
C LEU A 127 -7.60 -2.79 -0.64
N ARG A 128 -8.29 -2.71 -1.79
CA ARG A 128 -7.74 -3.23 -3.06
C ARG A 128 -6.44 -2.54 -3.44
N GLN A 129 -6.34 -1.23 -3.27
CA GLN A 129 -5.11 -0.48 -3.54
C GLN A 129 -3.96 -0.95 -2.63
N ALA A 130 -4.20 -1.08 -1.31
CA ALA A 130 -3.21 -1.57 -0.36
C ALA A 130 -2.68 -2.96 -0.77
N LEU A 131 -3.58 -3.91 -1.06
CA LEU A 131 -3.19 -5.25 -1.49
C LEU A 131 -2.44 -5.26 -2.83
N SER A 132 -2.79 -4.37 -3.77
CA SER A 132 -2.06 -4.24 -5.04
C SER A 132 -0.63 -3.76 -4.83
N ILE A 133 -0.43 -2.80 -3.93
CA ILE A 133 0.91 -2.28 -3.56
C ILE A 133 1.74 -3.38 -2.90
N LEU A 134 1.17 -4.07 -1.93
CA LEU A 134 1.86 -5.16 -1.24
C LEU A 134 2.18 -6.32 -2.16
N ASN A 135 1.28 -6.66 -3.09
CA ASN A 135 1.56 -7.67 -4.11
C ASN A 135 2.72 -7.27 -5.03
N ALA A 136 2.82 -5.99 -5.41
CA ALA A 136 3.95 -5.49 -6.18
C ALA A 136 5.28 -5.59 -5.39
N MET A 137 5.25 -5.26 -4.09
CA MET A 137 6.41 -5.42 -3.21
C MET A 137 6.83 -6.89 -3.10
N PHE A 138 5.91 -7.79 -2.77
CA PHE A 138 6.21 -9.22 -2.64
C PHE A 138 6.74 -9.82 -3.95
N SER A 139 6.14 -9.47 -5.10
CA SER A 139 6.63 -9.92 -6.41
C SER A 139 8.06 -9.48 -6.66
N TRP A 140 8.37 -8.22 -6.37
CA TRP A 140 9.73 -7.71 -6.53
C TRP A 140 10.73 -8.37 -5.57
N LEU A 141 10.34 -8.65 -4.32
CA LEU A 141 11.19 -9.36 -3.36
C LEU A 141 11.50 -10.79 -3.82
N VAL A 142 10.55 -11.44 -4.52
CA VAL A 142 10.78 -12.75 -5.15
C VAL A 142 11.73 -12.62 -6.34
N GLU A 143 11.52 -11.65 -7.23
CA GLU A 143 12.40 -11.37 -8.36
C GLU A 143 13.83 -11.04 -7.93
N ALA A 144 13.97 -10.33 -6.83
CA ALA A 144 15.27 -10.00 -6.24
C ALA A 144 15.94 -11.17 -5.51
N GLY A 145 15.31 -12.33 -5.43
CA GLY A 145 15.83 -13.51 -4.74
C GLY A 145 15.87 -13.36 -3.20
N TYR A 146 15.09 -12.44 -2.65
CA TYR A 146 14.94 -12.28 -1.20
C TYR A 146 13.93 -13.24 -0.62
N LEU A 147 12.77 -13.40 -1.27
CA LEU A 147 11.72 -14.36 -0.93
C LEU A 147 11.65 -15.49 -1.95
N ALA A 148 11.28 -16.68 -1.49
CA ALA A 148 11.05 -17.84 -2.35
C ALA A 148 9.72 -17.74 -3.11
N GLY A 149 8.68 -17.15 -2.50
CA GLY A 149 7.34 -17.05 -3.09
C GLY A 149 6.59 -15.80 -2.65
N ASN A 150 5.63 -15.38 -3.47
CA ASN A 150 4.72 -14.28 -3.15
C ASN A 150 3.44 -14.84 -2.49
N PRO A 151 3.19 -14.60 -1.20
CA PRO A 151 2.03 -15.15 -0.50
C PRO A 151 0.69 -14.55 -0.98
N LEU A 152 0.70 -13.40 -1.70
CA LEU A 152 -0.49 -12.83 -2.33
C LEU A 152 -0.80 -13.43 -3.71
N ALA A 153 0.10 -14.25 -4.29
CA ALA A 153 -0.10 -14.80 -5.63
C ALA A 153 -1.38 -15.67 -5.71
N LEU A 154 -1.72 -16.39 -4.64
CA LEU A 154 -2.91 -17.23 -4.55
C LEU A 154 -4.22 -16.41 -4.47
N SER A 155 -4.17 -15.15 -4.03
CA SER A 155 -5.32 -14.24 -3.99
C SER A 155 -5.73 -13.72 -5.38
N ARG A 156 -4.95 -13.98 -6.42
CA ARG A 156 -5.27 -13.56 -7.79
C ARG A 156 -6.47 -14.34 -8.33
N ARG A 157 -7.69 -13.90 -8.02
CA ARG A 157 -8.82 -14.23 -8.88
C ARG A 157 -8.47 -13.78 -10.29
N LYS A 158 -8.55 -14.69 -11.30
CA LYS A 158 -8.54 -14.31 -12.72
C LYS A 158 -9.48 -13.11 -12.84
N ARG A 159 -8.91 -11.94 -13.10
CA ARG A 159 -9.69 -10.72 -13.31
C ARG A 159 -10.59 -11.02 -14.49
N ARG A 160 -11.87 -11.30 -14.23
CA ARG A 160 -12.88 -11.33 -15.26
C ARG A 160 -12.72 -10.00 -15.97
N GLN A 161 -12.33 -10.02 -17.24
CA GLN A 161 -12.28 -8.82 -18.06
C GLN A 161 -13.70 -8.29 -18.11
N THR A 162 -14.01 -7.43 -17.13
CA THR A 162 -15.19 -6.59 -17.22
C THR A 162 -14.84 -5.62 -18.31
N ALA A 163 -15.55 -5.67 -19.43
CA ALA A 163 -15.43 -4.68 -20.49
C ALA A 163 -15.36 -3.29 -19.83
N PRO A 164 -14.48 -2.40 -20.29
CA PRO A 164 -14.36 -1.08 -19.71
C PRO A 164 -15.73 -0.43 -19.77
N ARG A 165 -16.34 -0.28 -18.60
CA ARG A 165 -17.59 0.47 -18.50
C ARG A 165 -17.20 1.92 -18.65
N VAL A 166 -17.30 2.44 -19.87
CA VAL A 166 -17.16 3.85 -20.17
C VAL A 166 -18.33 4.56 -19.47
N SER A 167 -18.12 4.92 -18.21
CA SER A 167 -19.13 5.59 -17.37
C SER A 167 -19.08 7.11 -17.48
N ARG A 168 -18.17 7.65 -18.30
CA ARG A 168 -17.96 9.09 -18.51
C ARG A 168 -17.87 9.35 -20.00
N PHE A 169 -18.98 9.15 -20.66
CA PHE A 169 -19.08 9.52 -22.05
C PHE A 169 -20.25 10.52 -22.13
N LEU A 170 -20.01 11.59 -22.83
CA LEU A 170 -21.04 12.58 -23.10
C LEU A 170 -21.86 12.07 -24.30
N PRO A 171 -23.18 11.88 -24.17
CA PRO A 171 -24.01 11.56 -25.33
C PRO A 171 -23.79 12.59 -26.43
N GLU A 172 -23.93 12.15 -27.68
CA GLU A 172 -23.67 13.00 -28.85
C GLU A 172 -24.48 14.32 -28.83
N GLU A 173 -25.73 14.24 -28.38
CA GLU A 173 -26.60 15.41 -28.19
C GLU A 173 -25.98 16.44 -27.25
N HIS A 174 -25.47 15.99 -26.09
CA HIS A 174 -24.81 16.89 -25.12
C HIS A 174 -23.46 17.41 -25.64
N TRP A 175 -22.74 16.61 -26.43
CA TRP A 175 -21.50 17.04 -27.06
C TRP A 175 -21.78 18.15 -28.09
N ASN A 176 -22.84 18.01 -28.86
CA ASN A 176 -23.26 19.06 -29.87
C ASN A 176 -23.70 20.33 -29.15
N LEU A 177 -24.38 20.25 -28.00
CA LEU A 177 -24.70 21.43 -27.19
C LEU A 177 -23.46 22.15 -26.67
N VAL A 178 -22.46 21.38 -26.18
CA VAL A 178 -21.18 21.95 -25.74
C VAL A 178 -20.46 22.64 -26.87
N LYS A 179 -20.39 22.02 -28.05
CA LYS A 179 -19.77 22.64 -29.26
C LYS A 179 -20.48 23.94 -29.63
N ALA A 180 -21.82 23.91 -29.76
CA ALA A 180 -22.61 25.11 -30.07
C ALA A 180 -22.40 26.21 -29.02
N GLY A 181 -22.31 25.87 -27.73
CA GLY A 181 -22.00 26.80 -26.66
C GLY A 181 -20.61 27.44 -26.80
N ILE A 182 -19.60 26.66 -27.16
CA ILE A 182 -18.23 27.17 -27.40
C ILE A 182 -18.19 28.08 -28.64
N GLU A 183 -18.87 27.69 -29.72
CA GLU A 183 -18.95 28.46 -30.94
C GLU A 183 -19.69 29.80 -30.76
N ALA A 184 -20.71 29.84 -29.89
CA ALA A 184 -21.47 31.04 -29.55
C ALA A 184 -20.74 31.97 -28.56
N MET A 185 -19.62 31.55 -27.95
CA MET A 185 -18.86 32.42 -27.04
C MET A 185 -18.23 33.59 -27.84
N PRO A 186 -18.32 34.82 -27.32
CA PRO A 186 -17.63 35.96 -27.97
C PRO A 186 -16.13 35.67 -27.98
N VAL A 187 -15.47 36.12 -29.08
CA VAL A 187 -14.01 35.97 -29.25
C VAL A 187 -13.32 36.86 -28.22
N SER A 188 -13.14 36.34 -27.03
CA SER A 188 -12.41 36.94 -25.92
C SER A 188 -11.31 35.99 -25.49
N SER A 189 -10.36 36.49 -24.69
CA SER A 189 -9.24 35.68 -24.15
C SER A 189 -9.63 34.40 -23.45
N GLU A 190 -10.89 34.18 -23.13
CA GLU A 190 -11.41 32.95 -22.52
C GLU A 190 -11.63 31.83 -23.55
N ARG A 191 -11.91 32.15 -24.82
CA ARG A 191 -12.04 31.13 -25.87
C ARG A 191 -10.69 30.50 -26.24
N GLU A 192 -9.59 31.22 -26.04
CA GLU A 192 -8.23 30.72 -26.29
C GLU A 192 -7.68 29.85 -25.15
N ARG A 193 -8.39 29.77 -24.04
CA ARG A 193 -7.97 28.98 -22.83
C ARG A 193 -8.64 27.62 -22.73
N LEU A 194 -9.55 27.29 -23.63
CA LEU A 194 -10.23 26.00 -23.75
C LEU A 194 -9.70 25.20 -24.95
#